data_082ca374342002cf4b590efebd204d88
#
_entry.id   082ca374342002cf4b590efebd204d88
#
_cell.length_a   1.000
_cell.length_b   1.000
_cell.length_c   1.000
_cell.angle_alpha   90.00
_cell.angle_beta   90.00
_cell.angle_gamma   90.00
#
_symmetry.space_group_name_H-M   'P 1'
#
loop_
_entity.id
_entity.type
_entity.pdbx_description
1 polymer ?
#
loop_
_entity_poly.entity_id
_entity_poly.type
_entity_poly.pdbx_seq_one_letter_code
_entity_poly.pdbx_strand_id
1 'polypeptide(L)'
;MNSMKRLAIAVFGSSLLAFGVSSNAQTTADLVAGALAHSDRPAADAADDARRMPLEVLAFAGLQAGMTVFELEAGGGYYTEIISRAVGSAGSVVMHNPPAFDSFLGDQIPARVAGNRLPNVTISRTNFDVLEAADNSVDMVTWILGPHELGFAPGGQSLGDADAAFSEIARILKPGGLFLAVDHIAAPGTGLDVGGTLHRIREELVTEHAEAAGMSVLRNSNLHKNESDPLDNSVFDDSIAGRTSKFVVLYRK
;
A
#
# COMPACT_ATOMS: atom_id res chain seq x y z
N MET A 1 11.00 -64.57 60.65
CA MET A 1 12.18 -63.90 60.06
C MET A 1 11.85 -63.56 58.59
N ASN A 2 11.32 -62.36 58.33
CA ASN A 2 10.91 -61.94 57.00
C ASN A 2 11.89 -60.91 56.48
N SER A 3 12.60 -61.30 55.42
CA SER A 3 13.49 -60.37 54.66
C SER A 3 12.68 -59.56 53.66
N MET A 4 12.54 -58.24 53.88
CA MET A 4 11.98 -57.34 52.93
C MET A 4 13.05 -56.89 51.91
N LYS A 5 12.88 -57.29 50.64
CA LYS A 5 13.66 -56.78 49.51
C LYS A 5 13.12 -55.44 49.11
N ARG A 6 13.94 -54.39 49.19
CA ARG A 6 13.64 -53.05 48.68
C ARG A 6 13.93 -53.00 47.16
N LEU A 7 12.91 -52.71 46.40
CA LEU A 7 13.00 -52.45 44.95
C LEU A 7 13.34 -50.98 44.72
N ALA A 8 14.50 -50.70 44.13
CA ALA A 8 14.87 -49.33 43.72
C ALA A 8 14.35 -49.08 42.31
N ILE A 9 13.49 -48.12 42.19
CA ILE A 9 13.00 -47.63 40.89
C ILE A 9 13.93 -46.49 40.45
N ALA A 10 14.69 -46.71 39.37
CA ALA A 10 15.45 -45.65 38.70
C ALA A 10 14.53 -44.85 37.75
N VAL A 11 14.31 -43.58 38.06
CA VAL A 11 13.60 -42.67 37.18
C VAL A 11 14.62 -42.07 36.21
N PHE A 12 14.55 -42.46 34.93
CA PHE A 12 15.28 -41.80 33.85
C PHE A 12 14.54 -40.53 33.48
N GLY A 13 15.06 -39.39 33.91
CA GLY A 13 14.59 -38.07 33.44
C GLY A 13 15.12 -37.76 32.03
N SER A 14 14.27 -37.86 31.02
CA SER A 14 14.59 -37.39 29.68
C SER A 14 14.46 -35.86 29.62
N SER A 15 15.59 -35.14 29.64
CA SER A 15 15.62 -33.69 29.38
C SER A 15 15.43 -33.46 27.90
N LEU A 16 14.24 -33.00 27.49
CA LEU A 16 14.02 -32.43 26.16
C LEU A 16 14.69 -31.06 26.14
N LEU A 17 15.81 -30.94 25.44
CA LEU A 17 16.38 -29.66 25.02
C LEU A 17 15.50 -29.10 23.91
N ALA A 18 14.60 -28.16 24.24
CA ALA A 18 13.90 -27.35 23.27
C ALA A 18 14.89 -26.34 22.65
N PHE A 19 15.38 -26.64 21.46
CA PHE A 19 16.06 -25.66 20.65
C PHE A 19 15.02 -24.61 20.20
N GLY A 20 14.95 -23.50 20.91
CA GLY A 20 14.21 -22.32 20.47
C GLY A 20 14.87 -21.77 19.23
N VAL A 21 14.30 -22.02 18.05
CA VAL A 21 14.63 -21.29 16.82
C VAL A 21 14.05 -19.89 16.99
N SER A 22 14.86 -18.94 17.43
CA SER A 22 14.50 -17.52 17.32
C SER A 22 14.45 -17.17 15.84
N SER A 23 13.27 -17.21 15.24
CA SER A 23 13.07 -16.60 13.95
C SER A 23 13.18 -15.09 14.16
N ASN A 24 14.29 -14.47 13.78
CA ASN A 24 14.36 -13.03 13.63
C ASN A 24 13.32 -12.67 12.54
N ALA A 25 12.19 -12.10 12.95
CA ALA A 25 11.22 -11.56 12.00
C ALA A 25 11.94 -10.48 11.17
N GLN A 26 11.91 -10.60 9.84
CA GLN A 26 12.45 -9.59 8.96
C GLN A 26 11.74 -8.25 9.21
N THR A 27 12.51 -7.17 9.25
CA THR A 27 11.92 -5.84 9.34
C THR A 27 11.25 -5.45 8.02
N THR A 28 10.33 -4.51 8.04
CA THR A 28 9.73 -3.97 6.80
C THR A 28 10.83 -3.47 5.85
N ALA A 29 11.86 -2.83 6.38
CA ALA A 29 12.98 -2.33 5.57
C ALA A 29 13.71 -3.48 4.85
N ASP A 30 13.97 -4.61 5.53
CA ASP A 30 14.61 -5.78 4.94
C ASP A 30 13.75 -6.40 3.83
N LEU A 31 12.43 -6.51 4.06
CA LEU A 31 11.47 -7.04 3.08
C LEU A 31 11.45 -6.18 1.82
N VAL A 32 11.33 -4.87 1.98
CA VAL A 32 11.27 -3.92 0.86
C VAL A 32 12.63 -3.85 0.13
N ALA A 33 13.75 -3.81 0.85
CA ALA A 33 15.08 -3.82 0.25
C ALA A 33 15.30 -5.10 -0.59
N GLY A 34 14.87 -6.26 -0.09
CA GLY A 34 14.90 -7.52 -0.84
C GLY A 34 14.04 -7.48 -2.11
N ALA A 35 12.85 -6.88 -2.03
CA ALA A 35 11.96 -6.68 -3.18
C ALA A 35 12.58 -5.75 -4.23
N LEU A 36 13.21 -4.65 -3.81
CA LEU A 36 13.89 -3.70 -4.70
C LEU A 36 15.09 -4.30 -5.42
N ALA A 37 15.81 -5.19 -4.75
CA ALA A 37 17.00 -5.88 -5.30
C ALA A 37 16.66 -7.14 -6.12
N HIS A 38 15.39 -7.49 -6.28
CA HIS A 38 15.00 -8.74 -6.96
C HIS A 38 15.37 -8.72 -8.43
N SER A 39 16.02 -9.79 -8.93
CA SER A 39 16.54 -9.88 -10.29
C SER A 39 15.48 -9.75 -11.39
N ASP A 40 14.25 -10.18 -11.13
CA ASP A 40 13.14 -10.11 -12.10
C ASP A 40 12.42 -8.76 -12.09
N ARG A 41 12.82 -7.84 -11.22
CA ARG A 41 12.22 -6.50 -11.19
C ARG A 41 12.58 -5.76 -12.49
N PRO A 42 11.60 -5.11 -13.16
CA PRO A 42 11.88 -4.34 -14.36
C PRO A 42 12.94 -3.26 -14.11
N ALA A 43 13.99 -3.23 -14.91
CA ALA A 43 15.06 -2.24 -14.77
C ALA A 43 14.56 -0.79 -14.92
N ALA A 44 13.49 -0.58 -15.71
CA ALA A 44 12.87 0.73 -15.87
C ALA A 44 12.27 1.26 -14.57
N ASP A 45 11.76 0.38 -13.70
CA ASP A 45 11.19 0.79 -12.42
C ASP A 45 12.26 1.39 -11.48
N ALA A 46 13.50 0.89 -11.56
CA ALA A 46 14.59 1.36 -10.69
C ALA A 46 14.95 2.84 -10.92
N ALA A 47 14.68 3.38 -12.10
CA ALA A 47 14.91 4.80 -12.39
C ALA A 47 14.01 5.73 -11.53
N ASP A 48 12.89 5.21 -11.05
CA ASP A 48 11.92 5.95 -10.24
C ASP A 48 12.17 5.84 -8.73
N ASP A 49 13.04 4.94 -8.28
CA ASP A 49 13.23 4.63 -6.85
C ASP A 49 13.63 5.86 -6.04
N ALA A 50 14.61 6.63 -6.53
CA ALA A 50 15.08 7.82 -5.84
C ALA A 50 13.98 8.88 -5.67
N ARG A 51 13.06 8.99 -6.63
CA ARG A 51 11.96 9.95 -6.63
C ARG A 51 10.78 9.45 -5.80
N ARG A 52 10.49 8.13 -5.82
CA ARG A 52 9.34 7.52 -5.14
C ARG A 52 9.64 7.08 -3.72
N MET A 53 10.92 6.92 -3.36
CA MET A 53 11.38 6.51 -2.03
C MET A 53 10.61 5.30 -1.47
N PRO A 54 10.48 4.19 -2.23
CA PRO A 54 9.57 3.09 -1.89
C PRO A 54 9.95 2.38 -0.58
N LEU A 55 11.24 2.33 -0.24
CA LEU A 55 11.69 1.74 1.01
C LEU A 55 11.16 2.53 2.21
N GLU A 56 11.32 3.84 2.18
CA GLU A 56 10.92 4.74 3.26
C GLU A 56 9.39 4.80 3.37
N VAL A 57 8.68 4.88 2.23
CA VAL A 57 7.20 4.93 2.18
C VAL A 57 6.60 3.65 2.75
N LEU A 58 7.05 2.48 2.30
CA LEU A 58 6.49 1.20 2.76
C LEU A 58 6.96 0.83 4.18
N ALA A 59 8.17 1.25 4.59
CA ALA A 59 8.61 1.13 5.99
C ALA A 59 7.76 2.01 6.91
N PHE A 60 7.46 3.24 6.51
CA PHE A 60 6.52 4.11 7.22
C PHE A 60 5.13 3.48 7.31
N ALA A 61 4.63 2.85 6.25
CA ALA A 61 3.35 2.15 6.25
C ALA A 61 3.33 0.93 7.18
N GLY A 62 4.49 0.33 7.49
CA GLY A 62 4.59 -0.86 8.32
C GLY A 62 4.19 -2.14 7.58
N LEU A 63 4.48 -2.22 6.27
CA LEU A 63 4.23 -3.42 5.46
C LEU A 63 4.91 -4.65 6.08
N GLN A 64 4.23 -5.79 6.10
CA GLN A 64 4.73 -7.04 6.69
C GLN A 64 4.56 -8.22 5.74
N ALA A 65 5.40 -9.23 5.89
CA ALA A 65 5.23 -10.49 5.20
C ALA A 65 3.87 -11.12 5.55
N GLY A 66 3.22 -11.73 4.56
CA GLY A 66 1.93 -12.39 4.72
C GLY A 66 0.71 -11.47 4.70
N MET A 67 0.87 -10.15 4.60
CA MET A 67 -0.27 -9.23 4.48
C MET A 67 -1.04 -9.41 3.18
N THR A 68 -2.36 -9.22 3.25
CA THR A 68 -3.23 -8.98 2.11
C THR A 68 -3.31 -7.48 1.88
N VAL A 69 -2.83 -7.01 0.73
CA VAL A 69 -2.80 -5.59 0.37
C VAL A 69 -3.71 -5.31 -0.82
N PHE A 70 -4.53 -4.27 -0.72
CA PHE A 70 -5.29 -3.73 -1.84
C PHE A 70 -4.62 -2.43 -2.30
N GLU A 71 -3.95 -2.49 -3.45
CA GLU A 71 -3.33 -1.32 -4.06
C GLU A 71 -4.33 -0.63 -4.97
N LEU A 72 -4.95 0.42 -4.46
CA LEU A 72 -5.93 1.24 -5.16
C LEU A 72 -5.19 2.10 -6.18
N GLU A 73 -5.62 2.05 -7.44
CA GLU A 73 -5.02 2.78 -8.56
C GLU A 73 -3.50 2.51 -8.72
N ALA A 74 -3.18 1.25 -8.93
CA ALA A 74 -1.80 0.78 -9.03
C ALA A 74 -1.03 1.31 -10.27
N GLY A 75 -1.75 1.92 -11.24
CA GLY A 75 -1.17 2.31 -12.51
C GLY A 75 -0.53 1.14 -13.24
N GLY A 76 0.68 1.30 -13.76
CA GLY A 76 1.46 0.21 -14.38
C GLY A 76 2.08 -0.79 -13.39
N GLY A 77 1.76 -0.70 -12.09
CA GLY A 77 2.14 -1.68 -11.06
C GLY A 77 3.55 -1.50 -10.49
N TYR A 78 4.06 -0.29 -10.42
CA TYR A 78 5.36 -0.03 -9.79
C TYR A 78 5.39 -0.49 -8.32
N TYR A 79 4.41 -0.08 -7.50
CA TYR A 79 4.32 -0.52 -6.11
C TYR A 79 3.79 -1.95 -6.01
N THR A 80 2.91 -2.42 -6.92
CA THR A 80 2.47 -3.82 -6.99
C THR A 80 3.65 -4.79 -6.99
N GLU A 81 4.66 -4.52 -7.82
CA GLU A 81 5.89 -5.33 -7.92
C GLU A 81 6.60 -5.44 -6.57
N ILE A 82 6.81 -4.31 -5.91
CA ILE A 82 7.55 -4.23 -4.64
C ILE A 82 6.75 -4.87 -3.52
N ILE A 83 5.46 -4.52 -3.40
CA ILE A 83 4.57 -5.02 -2.35
C ILE A 83 4.40 -6.54 -2.48
N SER A 84 4.14 -7.04 -3.70
CA SER A 84 3.98 -8.48 -3.97
C SER A 84 5.18 -9.29 -3.49
N ARG A 85 6.40 -8.84 -3.79
CA ARG A 85 7.62 -9.51 -3.37
C ARG A 85 7.87 -9.38 -1.87
N ALA A 86 7.57 -8.21 -1.28
CA ALA A 86 7.77 -7.96 0.14
C ALA A 86 6.81 -8.78 1.02
N VAL A 87 5.53 -8.89 0.64
CA VAL A 87 4.57 -9.71 1.40
C VAL A 87 4.81 -11.21 1.19
N GLY A 88 5.47 -11.60 0.11
CA GLY A 88 5.85 -12.98 -0.20
C GLY A 88 4.67 -13.90 -0.51
N SER A 89 4.94 -15.21 -0.60
CA SER A 89 3.96 -16.22 -1.03
C SER A 89 2.83 -16.48 -0.02
N ALA A 90 2.97 -16.05 1.23
CA ALA A 90 1.93 -16.14 2.24
C ALA A 90 0.99 -14.92 2.22
N GLY A 91 1.37 -13.83 1.53
CA GLY A 91 0.57 -12.63 1.33
C GLY A 91 -0.04 -12.57 -0.06
N SER A 92 -0.88 -11.57 -0.28
CA SER A 92 -1.54 -11.32 -1.58
C SER A 92 -1.67 -9.84 -1.85
N VAL A 93 -1.73 -9.48 -3.14
CA VAL A 93 -1.92 -8.10 -3.60
C VAL A 93 -3.05 -8.05 -4.62
N VAL A 94 -3.98 -7.14 -4.43
CA VAL A 94 -4.93 -6.74 -5.46
C VAL A 94 -4.39 -5.51 -6.16
N MET A 95 -4.06 -5.65 -7.45
CA MET A 95 -3.65 -4.56 -8.33
C MET A 95 -4.92 -3.95 -8.96
N HIS A 96 -5.40 -2.86 -8.38
CA HIS A 96 -6.64 -2.23 -8.83
C HIS A 96 -6.36 -1.03 -9.73
N ASN A 97 -7.19 -0.86 -10.76
CA ASN A 97 -7.25 0.35 -11.59
C ASN A 97 -8.67 0.55 -12.12
N PRO A 98 -9.21 1.77 -12.15
CA PRO A 98 -10.49 2.04 -12.81
C PRO A 98 -10.44 1.68 -14.31
N PRO A 99 -11.54 1.14 -14.88
CA PRO A 99 -11.61 0.80 -16.31
C PRO A 99 -11.31 1.99 -17.23
N ALA A 100 -11.66 3.22 -16.81
CA ALA A 100 -11.41 4.43 -17.59
C ALA A 100 -9.91 4.70 -17.83
N PHE A 101 -9.02 4.06 -17.05
CA PHE A 101 -7.56 4.22 -17.21
C PHE A 101 -6.95 3.30 -18.26
N ASP A 102 -7.73 2.41 -18.88
CA ASP A 102 -7.22 1.49 -19.91
C ASP A 102 -6.56 2.23 -21.09
N SER A 103 -7.12 3.38 -21.48
CA SER A 103 -6.55 4.20 -22.55
C SER A 103 -5.18 4.81 -22.21
N PHE A 104 -4.88 5.01 -20.91
CA PHE A 104 -3.60 5.54 -20.44
C PHE A 104 -2.58 4.43 -20.16
N LEU A 105 -3.05 3.28 -19.68
CA LEU A 105 -2.19 2.19 -19.22
C LEU A 105 -1.85 1.19 -20.33
N GLY A 106 -2.72 1.02 -21.34
CA GLY A 106 -2.48 0.07 -22.43
C GLY A 106 -2.13 -1.32 -21.91
N ASP A 107 -1.03 -1.88 -22.39
CA ASP A 107 -0.57 -3.22 -22.02
C ASP A 107 0.23 -3.30 -20.72
N GLN A 108 0.37 -2.21 -19.96
CA GLN A 108 1.22 -2.20 -18.75
C GLN A 108 0.70 -3.17 -17.68
N ILE A 109 -0.63 -3.25 -17.47
CA ILE A 109 -1.21 -4.15 -16.47
C ILE A 109 -0.96 -5.62 -16.84
N PRO A 110 -1.36 -6.14 -18.02
CA PRO A 110 -1.07 -7.52 -18.38
C PRO A 110 0.43 -7.82 -18.44
N ALA A 111 1.27 -6.88 -18.89
CA ALA A 111 2.71 -7.04 -18.90
C ALA A 111 3.30 -7.21 -17.49
N ARG A 112 2.74 -6.51 -16.47
CA ARG A 112 3.20 -6.59 -15.08
C ARG A 112 3.09 -8.00 -14.51
N VAL A 113 2.05 -8.75 -14.85
CA VAL A 113 1.78 -10.09 -14.32
C VAL A 113 2.08 -11.22 -15.32
N ALA A 114 2.58 -10.89 -16.53
CA ALA A 114 2.86 -11.86 -17.59
C ALA A 114 3.77 -13.00 -17.10
N GLY A 115 3.55 -14.21 -17.62
CA GLY A 115 4.35 -15.38 -17.27
C GLY A 115 4.24 -15.81 -15.81
N ASN A 116 3.18 -15.39 -15.11
CA ASN A 116 2.97 -15.68 -13.67
C ASN A 116 4.14 -15.23 -12.78
N ARG A 117 4.82 -14.13 -13.15
CA ARG A 117 5.99 -13.61 -12.43
C ARG A 117 5.67 -13.05 -11.04
N LEU A 118 4.41 -12.70 -10.80
CA LEU A 118 3.86 -12.24 -9.52
C LEU A 118 2.65 -13.12 -9.15
N PRO A 119 2.85 -14.37 -8.70
CA PRO A 119 1.78 -15.35 -8.58
C PRO A 119 0.77 -15.03 -7.47
N ASN A 120 1.08 -14.11 -6.56
CA ASN A 120 0.22 -13.64 -5.48
C ASN A 120 -0.50 -12.32 -5.81
N VAL A 121 -0.48 -11.89 -7.09
CA VAL A 121 -1.18 -10.68 -7.56
C VAL A 121 -2.45 -11.08 -8.30
N THR A 122 -3.56 -10.42 -7.97
CA THR A 122 -4.82 -10.44 -8.71
C THR A 122 -5.14 -9.05 -9.23
N ILE A 123 -5.85 -8.98 -10.37
CA ILE A 123 -6.23 -7.70 -10.99
C ILE A 123 -7.69 -7.41 -10.67
N SER A 124 -8.00 -6.18 -10.26
CA SER A 124 -9.36 -5.65 -10.10
C SER A 124 -9.57 -4.43 -11.00
N ARG A 125 -10.76 -4.33 -11.59
CA ARG A 125 -11.11 -3.32 -12.61
C ARG A 125 -12.47 -2.71 -12.29
N THR A 126 -12.54 -1.90 -11.23
CA THR A 126 -13.75 -1.21 -10.78
C THR A 126 -13.48 0.27 -10.57
N ASN A 127 -14.52 1.07 -10.37
CA ASN A 127 -14.36 2.43 -9.89
C ASN A 127 -14.00 2.43 -8.40
N PHE A 128 -13.57 3.60 -7.89
CA PHE A 128 -13.10 3.73 -6.50
C PHE A 128 -14.19 3.48 -5.46
N ASP A 129 -15.44 3.66 -5.82
CA ASP A 129 -16.62 3.48 -4.96
C ASP A 129 -17.22 2.05 -5.01
N VAL A 130 -16.54 1.11 -5.67
CA VAL A 130 -16.94 -0.31 -5.73
C VAL A 130 -15.71 -1.19 -5.73
N LEU A 131 -15.23 -1.61 -4.56
CA LEU A 131 -14.00 -2.40 -4.45
C LEU A 131 -14.28 -3.90 -4.36
N GLU A 132 -13.63 -4.69 -5.22
CA GLU A 132 -13.78 -6.16 -5.31
C GLU A 132 -12.98 -6.88 -4.22
N ALA A 133 -13.33 -6.62 -2.96
CA ALA A 133 -12.81 -7.34 -1.81
C ALA A 133 -13.94 -7.55 -0.79
N ALA A 134 -13.88 -8.66 -0.04
CA ALA A 134 -14.84 -8.93 1.01
C ALA A 134 -14.65 -7.96 2.20
N ASP A 135 -15.72 -7.78 2.99
CA ASP A 135 -15.65 -6.99 4.22
C ASP A 135 -14.57 -7.53 5.16
N ASN A 136 -13.81 -6.63 5.77
CA ASN A 136 -12.80 -6.97 6.77
C ASN A 136 -11.78 -8.05 6.31
N SER A 137 -11.39 -8.03 5.04
CA SER A 137 -10.50 -9.05 4.45
C SER A 137 -9.07 -8.58 4.20
N VAL A 138 -8.84 -7.26 4.18
CA VAL A 138 -7.58 -6.62 3.76
C VAL A 138 -6.82 -6.08 4.98
N ASP A 139 -5.52 -6.34 5.05
CA ASP A 139 -4.66 -5.84 6.14
C ASP A 139 -4.25 -4.38 5.88
N MET A 140 -4.02 -4.04 4.61
CA MET A 140 -3.58 -2.70 4.20
C MET A 140 -4.19 -2.31 2.86
N VAL A 141 -4.68 -1.08 2.77
CA VAL A 141 -4.97 -0.40 1.51
C VAL A 141 -3.88 0.64 1.26
N THR A 142 -3.36 0.70 0.04
CA THR A 142 -2.46 1.76 -0.39
C THR A 142 -3.09 2.54 -1.54
N TRP A 143 -3.05 3.87 -1.47
CA TRP A 143 -3.45 4.76 -2.55
C TRP A 143 -2.36 5.82 -2.74
N ILE A 144 -1.48 5.57 -3.69
CA ILE A 144 -0.24 6.33 -3.85
C ILE A 144 -0.28 7.10 -5.18
N LEU A 145 -0.31 8.42 -5.10
CA LEU A 145 -0.48 9.36 -6.21
C LEU A 145 -1.84 9.20 -6.91
N GLY A 146 -2.89 8.98 -6.12
CA GLY A 146 -4.21 8.67 -6.65
C GLY A 146 -5.39 9.38 -5.98
N PRO A 147 -5.40 9.74 -4.68
CA PRO A 147 -6.54 10.42 -4.07
C PRO A 147 -7.05 11.65 -4.83
N HIS A 148 -6.19 12.37 -5.54
CA HIS A 148 -6.58 13.51 -6.38
C HIS A 148 -7.48 13.13 -7.55
N GLU A 149 -7.46 11.87 -7.99
CA GLU A 149 -8.28 11.38 -9.09
C GLU A 149 -9.79 11.37 -8.77
N LEU A 150 -10.16 11.54 -7.50
CA LEU A 150 -11.55 11.82 -7.12
C LEU A 150 -12.09 13.14 -7.71
N GLY A 151 -11.20 14.05 -8.07
CA GLY A 151 -11.52 15.29 -8.80
C GLY A 151 -11.38 15.18 -10.32
N PHE A 152 -10.98 14.01 -10.85
CA PHE A 152 -10.76 13.78 -12.27
C PHE A 152 -11.89 12.97 -12.89
N ALA A 153 -12.36 13.40 -14.05
CA ALA A 153 -13.43 12.73 -14.79
C ALA A 153 -12.99 12.53 -16.27
N PRO A 154 -12.20 11.49 -16.57
CA PRO A 154 -11.71 11.23 -17.91
C PRO A 154 -12.87 10.99 -18.88
N GLY A 155 -12.90 11.74 -19.98
CA GLY A 155 -14.02 11.67 -20.92
C GLY A 155 -15.39 12.08 -20.33
N GLY A 156 -15.41 12.77 -19.21
CA GLY A 156 -16.62 13.18 -18.48
C GLY A 156 -17.23 12.06 -17.61
N GLN A 157 -16.52 10.95 -17.41
CA GLN A 157 -16.96 9.86 -16.55
C GLN A 157 -16.35 9.98 -15.16
N SER A 158 -17.21 9.95 -14.11
CA SER A 158 -16.73 9.89 -12.73
C SER A 158 -16.00 8.58 -12.47
N LEU A 159 -14.93 8.65 -11.69
CA LEU A 159 -14.19 7.47 -11.19
C LEU A 159 -14.75 6.94 -9.87
N GLY A 160 -15.80 7.55 -9.34
CA GLY A 160 -16.48 7.20 -8.11
C GLY A 160 -16.84 8.43 -7.29
N ASP A 161 -17.76 8.25 -6.34
CA ASP A 161 -18.07 9.26 -5.32
C ASP A 161 -17.02 9.19 -4.20
N ALA A 162 -16.56 10.35 -3.70
CA ALA A 162 -15.49 10.40 -2.72
C ALA A 162 -15.87 9.74 -1.39
N ASP A 163 -17.06 10.05 -0.84
CA ASP A 163 -17.51 9.47 0.43
C ASP A 163 -17.71 7.96 0.31
N ALA A 164 -18.26 7.51 -0.83
CA ALA A 164 -18.43 6.09 -1.11
C ALA A 164 -17.07 5.38 -1.27
N ALA A 165 -16.08 5.99 -1.93
CA ALA A 165 -14.74 5.42 -2.08
C ALA A 165 -14.05 5.20 -0.73
N PHE A 166 -14.08 6.19 0.16
CA PHE A 166 -13.51 6.03 1.50
C PHE A 166 -14.30 5.04 2.38
N SER A 167 -15.63 4.97 2.19
CA SER A 167 -16.46 3.95 2.84
C SER A 167 -16.10 2.54 2.37
N GLU A 168 -15.81 2.34 1.09
CA GLU A 168 -15.34 1.07 0.54
C GLU A 168 -13.95 0.69 1.08
N ILE A 169 -13.00 1.65 1.13
CA ILE A 169 -11.70 1.43 1.77
C ILE A 169 -11.88 0.94 3.22
N ALA A 170 -12.73 1.64 3.99
CA ALA A 170 -13.01 1.23 5.36
C ALA A 170 -13.71 -0.12 5.43
N ARG A 171 -14.65 -0.42 4.52
CA ARG A 171 -15.38 -1.70 4.48
C ARG A 171 -14.44 -2.89 4.31
N ILE A 172 -13.52 -2.83 3.34
CA ILE A 172 -12.62 -3.95 3.03
C ILE A 172 -11.51 -4.13 4.06
N LEU A 173 -11.07 -3.06 4.75
CA LEU A 173 -10.05 -3.14 5.80
C LEU A 173 -10.55 -3.95 6.99
N LYS A 174 -9.69 -4.82 7.51
CA LYS A 174 -9.89 -5.49 8.80
C LYS A 174 -9.97 -4.47 9.93
N PRO A 175 -10.63 -4.77 11.07
CA PRO A 175 -10.48 -3.98 12.29
C PRO A 175 -9.00 -3.81 12.66
N GLY A 176 -8.54 -2.58 12.81
CA GLY A 176 -7.12 -2.25 13.00
C GLY A 176 -6.27 -2.26 11.72
N GLY A 177 -6.86 -2.53 10.56
CA GLY A 177 -6.20 -2.45 9.25
C GLY A 177 -5.75 -1.03 8.91
N LEU A 178 -4.83 -0.92 7.98
CA LEU A 178 -4.11 0.32 7.68
C LEU A 178 -4.48 0.86 6.29
N PHE A 179 -4.65 2.17 6.18
CA PHE A 179 -4.78 2.87 4.91
C PHE A 179 -3.61 3.85 4.76
N LEU A 180 -2.78 3.65 3.74
CA LEU A 180 -1.70 4.56 3.35
C LEU A 180 -2.17 5.44 2.21
N ALA A 181 -2.22 6.75 2.44
CA ALA A 181 -2.46 7.75 1.41
C ALA A 181 -1.19 8.58 1.18
N VAL A 182 -0.79 8.71 -0.09
CA VAL A 182 0.31 9.58 -0.53
C VAL A 182 -0.16 10.34 -1.74
N ASP A 183 -0.10 11.68 -1.72
CA ASP A 183 -0.48 12.45 -2.90
C ASP A 183 0.15 13.85 -2.93
N HIS A 184 0.09 14.48 -4.08
CA HIS A 184 0.54 15.83 -4.35
C HIS A 184 -0.32 16.85 -3.61
N ILE A 185 0.31 17.68 -2.79
CA ILE A 185 -0.38 18.68 -1.98
C ILE A 185 -0.91 19.79 -2.87
N ALA A 186 -2.20 20.12 -2.72
CA ALA A 186 -2.83 21.30 -3.31
C ALA A 186 -2.75 22.52 -2.37
N ALA A 187 -2.89 23.71 -2.94
CA ALA A 187 -2.94 24.96 -2.17
C ALA A 187 -4.12 24.98 -1.19
N PRO A 188 -3.98 25.63 -0.02
CA PRO A 188 -5.07 25.75 0.94
C PRO A 188 -6.33 26.37 0.33
N GLY A 189 -7.50 25.83 0.70
CA GLY A 189 -8.80 26.34 0.26
C GLY A 189 -9.28 25.80 -1.10
N THR A 190 -8.50 25.00 -1.80
CA THR A 190 -8.93 24.35 -3.05
C THR A 190 -9.90 23.20 -2.77
N GLY A 191 -10.80 22.90 -3.71
CA GLY A 191 -11.72 21.75 -3.66
C GLY A 191 -11.13 20.51 -4.32
N LEU A 192 -11.95 19.46 -4.48
CA LEU A 192 -11.56 18.24 -5.21
C LEU A 192 -11.32 18.50 -6.70
N ASP A 193 -11.96 19.49 -7.29
CA ASP A 193 -11.90 19.84 -8.71
C ASP A 193 -10.49 20.12 -9.23
N VAL A 194 -9.57 20.58 -8.35
CA VAL A 194 -8.17 20.77 -8.74
C VAL A 194 -7.45 19.45 -9.03
N GLY A 195 -7.98 18.31 -8.57
CA GLY A 195 -7.49 16.98 -8.95
C GLY A 195 -7.52 16.78 -10.46
N GLY A 196 -8.60 17.19 -11.13
CA GLY A 196 -8.75 17.07 -12.57
C GLY A 196 -7.93 18.05 -13.40
N THR A 197 -7.34 19.07 -12.81
CA THR A 197 -6.59 20.12 -13.51
C THR A 197 -5.11 20.18 -13.14
N LEU A 198 -4.82 20.09 -11.85
CA LEU A 198 -3.46 20.21 -11.32
C LEU A 198 -2.88 18.85 -10.90
N HIS A 199 -3.69 17.80 -10.82
CA HIS A 199 -3.37 16.49 -10.23
C HIS A 199 -2.84 16.64 -8.80
N ARG A 200 -3.58 17.42 -7.97
CA ARG A 200 -3.28 17.72 -6.58
C ARG A 200 -4.53 17.60 -5.73
N ILE A 201 -4.34 17.31 -4.45
CA ILE A 201 -5.42 17.27 -3.46
C ILE A 201 -4.91 17.81 -2.12
N ARG A 202 -5.78 18.45 -1.34
CA ARG A 202 -5.44 18.84 0.04
C ARG A 202 -5.43 17.60 0.95
N GLU A 203 -4.41 17.51 1.82
CA GLU A 203 -4.32 16.45 2.84
C GLU A 203 -5.56 16.46 3.74
N GLU A 204 -6.07 17.67 4.08
CA GLU A 204 -7.24 17.82 4.95
C GLU A 204 -8.49 17.18 4.34
N LEU A 205 -8.71 17.27 3.01
CA LEU A 205 -9.85 16.63 2.35
C LEU A 205 -9.76 15.10 2.45
N VAL A 206 -8.58 14.54 2.23
CA VAL A 206 -8.35 13.10 2.38
C VAL A 206 -8.62 12.66 3.81
N THR A 207 -8.18 13.46 4.79
CA THR A 207 -8.39 13.18 6.21
C THR A 207 -9.87 13.29 6.58
N GLU A 208 -10.58 14.33 6.13
CA GLU A 208 -12.02 14.52 6.35
C GLU A 208 -12.83 13.30 5.86
N HIS A 209 -12.59 12.83 4.63
CA HIS A 209 -13.26 11.65 4.09
C HIS A 209 -12.88 10.36 4.84
N ALA A 210 -11.60 10.19 5.19
CA ALA A 210 -11.14 9.02 5.94
C ALA A 210 -11.78 8.94 7.34
N GLU A 211 -11.85 10.07 8.05
CA GLU A 211 -12.47 10.16 9.37
C GLU A 211 -13.98 9.96 9.30
N ALA A 212 -14.66 10.52 8.30
CA ALA A 212 -16.08 10.29 8.04
C ALA A 212 -16.40 8.81 7.79
N ALA A 213 -15.48 8.06 7.17
CA ALA A 213 -15.57 6.62 6.95
C ALA A 213 -15.18 5.77 8.19
N GLY A 214 -14.85 6.41 9.34
CA GLY A 214 -14.52 5.72 10.59
C GLY A 214 -13.04 5.34 10.76
N MET A 215 -12.16 5.82 9.89
CA MET A 215 -10.72 5.70 10.07
C MET A 215 -10.17 6.88 10.89
N SER A 216 -8.98 6.72 11.46
CA SER A 216 -8.31 7.79 12.21
C SER A 216 -6.85 7.92 11.80
N VAL A 217 -6.32 9.14 11.79
CA VAL A 217 -4.91 9.38 11.54
C VAL A 217 -4.07 8.66 12.60
N LEU A 218 -3.22 7.74 12.16
CA LEU A 218 -2.26 7.06 13.01
C LEU A 218 -0.94 7.83 13.09
N ARG A 219 -0.45 8.30 11.95
CA ARG A 219 0.77 9.12 11.81
C ARG A 219 0.86 9.74 10.42
N ASN A 220 1.64 10.80 10.32
CA ASN A 220 2.02 11.46 9.07
C ASN A 220 3.54 11.57 8.95
N SER A 221 4.04 11.91 7.76
CA SER A 221 5.47 12.06 7.49
C SER A 221 5.73 13.20 6.49
N ASN A 222 6.84 13.89 6.71
CA ASN A 222 7.36 14.91 5.80
C ASN A 222 8.32 14.34 4.72
N LEU A 223 8.29 13.02 4.48
CA LEU A 223 9.22 12.31 3.61
C LEU A 223 9.35 12.93 2.21
N HIS A 224 8.23 13.39 1.65
CA HIS A 224 8.16 14.00 0.31
C HIS A 224 7.88 15.51 0.36
N LYS A 225 8.11 16.17 1.50
CA LYS A 225 7.89 17.61 1.58
C LYS A 225 8.93 18.37 0.78
N ASN A 226 8.47 19.31 -0.04
CA ASN A 226 9.30 20.27 -0.77
C ASN A 226 8.76 21.68 -0.52
N GLU A 227 9.47 22.47 0.27
CA GLU A 227 9.07 23.84 0.64
C GLU A 227 9.13 24.82 -0.54
N SER A 228 9.80 24.43 -1.64
CA SER A 228 9.88 25.24 -2.86
C SER A 228 8.74 24.99 -3.85
N ASP A 229 7.83 24.05 -3.54
CA ASP A 229 6.66 23.78 -4.38
C ASP A 229 5.59 24.87 -4.13
N PRO A 230 5.17 25.64 -5.14
CA PRO A 230 4.18 26.69 -4.98
C PRO A 230 2.76 26.15 -4.74
N LEU A 231 2.51 24.84 -4.95
CA LEU A 231 1.26 24.11 -4.75
C LEU A 231 0.10 24.45 -5.71
N ASP A 232 0.27 25.40 -6.61
CA ASP A 232 -0.74 25.93 -7.54
C ASP A 232 -0.46 25.63 -9.02
N ASN A 233 0.70 25.02 -9.33
CA ASN A 233 1.05 24.53 -10.66
C ASN A 233 0.62 23.08 -10.83
N SER A 234 0.32 22.70 -12.09
CA SER A 234 0.17 21.27 -12.43
C SER A 234 1.42 20.49 -12.05
N VAL A 235 1.25 19.25 -11.58
CA VAL A 235 2.38 18.37 -11.24
C VAL A 235 3.27 18.05 -12.44
N PHE A 236 2.79 18.30 -13.65
CA PHE A 236 3.50 18.09 -14.92
C PHE A 236 4.23 19.35 -15.41
N ASP A 237 4.09 20.50 -14.73
CA ASP A 237 4.82 21.72 -15.07
C ASP A 237 6.33 21.49 -14.92
N ASP A 238 7.12 21.85 -15.95
CA ASP A 238 8.56 21.61 -15.99
C ASP A 238 9.31 22.23 -14.80
N SER A 239 8.78 23.30 -14.22
CA SER A 239 9.37 23.98 -13.07
C SER A 239 9.34 23.13 -11.79
N ILE A 240 8.40 22.13 -11.70
CA ILE A 240 8.17 21.35 -10.48
C ILE A 240 8.03 19.84 -10.74
N ALA A 241 7.91 19.40 -11.98
CA ALA A 241 7.74 17.98 -12.34
C ALA A 241 8.77 17.08 -11.62
N GLY A 242 8.27 16.01 -11.00
CA GLY A 242 9.07 15.07 -10.22
C GLY A 242 9.53 15.58 -8.83
N ARG A 243 9.30 16.87 -8.50
CA ARG A 243 9.75 17.51 -7.25
C ARG A 243 8.61 18.13 -6.44
N THR A 244 7.37 17.85 -6.79
CA THR A 244 6.19 18.31 -6.06
C THR A 244 6.19 17.87 -4.61
N SER A 245 5.70 18.72 -3.73
CA SER A 245 5.45 18.37 -2.33
C SER A 245 4.31 17.35 -2.24
N LYS A 246 4.48 16.32 -1.39
CA LYS A 246 3.45 15.32 -1.17
C LYS A 246 3.26 15.09 0.32
N PHE A 247 2.01 14.86 0.71
CA PHE A 247 1.74 14.30 2.02
C PHE A 247 1.94 12.77 2.02
N VAL A 248 2.25 12.22 3.17
CA VAL A 248 2.30 10.78 3.44
C VAL A 248 1.59 10.56 4.76
N VAL A 249 0.40 10.01 4.72
CA VAL A 249 -0.44 9.80 5.90
C VAL A 249 -0.84 8.34 6.01
N LEU A 250 -0.75 7.81 7.20
CA LEU A 250 -1.20 6.47 7.55
C LEU A 250 -2.40 6.59 8.48
N TYR A 251 -3.50 5.99 8.06
CA TYR A 251 -4.74 5.89 8.84
C TYR A 251 -4.92 4.48 9.37
N ARG A 252 -5.75 4.33 10.40
CA ARG A 252 -6.19 3.06 10.98
C ARG A 252 -7.71 3.02 11.06
N LYS A 253 -8.29 1.89 10.63
CA LYS A 253 -9.69 1.52 10.88
C LYS A 253 -9.93 1.10 12.32
#